data_1cd20ee8eba28e80d68e68ab7c3beb3c
#
_entry.id   1cd20ee8eba28e80d68e68ab7c3beb3c
#
_cell.length_a   1.000
_cell.length_b   1.000
_cell.length_c   1.000
_cell.angle_alpha   90.00
_cell.angle_beta   90.00
_cell.angle_gamma   90.00
#
_symmetry.space_group_name_H-M   'P 1'
#
loop_
_entity.id
_entity.type
_entity.pdbx_description
1 polymer ?
#
loop_
_entity_poly.entity_id
_entity_poly.type
_entity_poly.pdbx_seq_one_letter_code
_entity_poly.pdbx_strand_id
1 'polypeptide(L)'
;IPTSSACTSGSQGIGYAYEAIKYGRLKMMLAGGAEELCPTEAMVFDALYATSLKNDTPHLSPRPYDSGRDGLVIGEGAGILVLEELEHALARGATIHAEIVGFGCNSDGIHATKPEQATMRGAMELALEDAGLEPSAIGYVNGHGTATAQGDVAESLATSSLFGPRMPISSQKSFFGHTLGACGALESWFSIEMMNSDSYVYTLNLDNVDPECGELDYLRGEFRQMSHQYVMN
;
A
#
# COMPACT_ATOMS: atom_id res chain seq x y z
N ILE A 1 8.53 -19.69 -1.72
CA ILE A 1 7.52 -19.76 -0.64
C ILE A 1 6.30 -19.01 -1.15
N PRO A 2 5.14 -19.66 -1.35
CA PRO A 2 3.92 -18.96 -1.68
C PRO A 2 3.41 -18.22 -0.45
N THR A 3 3.05 -16.95 -0.63
CA THR A 3 2.26 -16.18 0.32
C THR A 3 0.82 -16.13 -0.19
N SER A 4 -0.15 -16.40 0.66
CA SER A 4 -1.57 -16.37 0.31
C SER A 4 -2.36 -15.76 1.48
N SER A 5 -2.43 -14.45 1.48
CA SER A 5 -3.06 -13.62 2.52
C SER A 5 -3.89 -12.50 1.88
N ALA A 6 -4.60 -12.83 0.80
CA ALA A 6 -5.40 -11.89 0.01
C ALA A 6 -4.55 -10.67 -0.41
N CYS A 7 -5.03 -9.46 -0.18
CA CYS A 7 -4.39 -8.21 -0.62
C CYS A 7 -2.97 -8.00 -0.09
N THR A 8 -2.61 -8.60 1.04
CA THR A 8 -1.28 -8.45 1.65
C THR A 8 -0.24 -9.44 1.11
N SER A 9 -0.61 -10.35 0.20
CA SER A 9 0.27 -11.42 -0.28
C SER A 9 1.58 -10.91 -0.87
N GLY A 10 1.52 -9.88 -1.71
CA GLY A 10 2.71 -9.26 -2.32
C GLY A 10 3.63 -8.60 -1.29
N SER A 11 3.07 -7.81 -0.39
CA SER A 11 3.81 -7.14 0.71
C SER A 11 4.44 -8.17 1.65
N GLN A 12 3.71 -9.22 2.02
CA GLN A 12 4.27 -10.30 2.85
C GLN A 12 5.38 -11.05 2.14
N GLY A 13 5.24 -11.32 0.83
CA GLY A 13 6.28 -11.95 0.03
C GLY A 13 7.57 -11.14 0.05
N ILE A 14 7.47 -9.82 -0.11
CA ILE A 14 8.59 -8.88 -0.03
C ILE A 14 9.16 -8.85 1.39
N GLY A 15 8.31 -8.74 2.43
CA GLY A 15 8.73 -8.71 3.82
C GLY A 15 9.48 -9.98 4.25
N TYR A 16 8.99 -11.16 3.89
CA TYR A 16 9.68 -12.43 4.19
C TYR A 16 11.00 -12.59 3.44
N ALA A 17 11.10 -12.06 2.21
CA ALA A 17 12.35 -12.01 1.48
C ALA A 17 13.36 -11.06 2.15
N TYR A 18 12.90 -9.88 2.57
CA TYR A 18 13.69 -8.94 3.35
C TYR A 18 14.21 -9.58 4.64
N GLU A 19 13.37 -10.23 5.44
CA GLU A 19 13.80 -10.92 6.65
C GLU A 19 14.81 -12.05 6.36
N ALA A 20 14.57 -12.83 5.29
CA ALA A 20 15.50 -13.91 4.91
C ALA A 20 16.89 -13.37 4.58
N ILE A 21 16.99 -12.20 3.97
CA ILE A 21 18.25 -11.52 3.66
C ILE A 21 18.83 -10.85 4.91
N LYS A 22 18.03 -10.09 5.65
CA LYS A 22 18.42 -9.39 6.88
C LYS A 22 19.04 -10.33 7.92
N TYR A 23 18.47 -11.53 8.07
CA TYR A 23 18.99 -12.54 9.00
C TYR A 23 20.05 -13.47 8.38
N GLY A 24 20.60 -13.12 7.22
CA GLY A 24 21.73 -13.83 6.60
C GLY A 24 21.41 -15.22 6.05
N ARG A 25 20.13 -15.56 5.86
CA ARG A 25 19.71 -16.86 5.31
C ARG A 25 19.95 -16.94 3.80
N LEU A 26 19.78 -15.83 3.10
CA LEU A 26 19.97 -15.68 1.65
C LEU A 26 20.67 -14.35 1.37
N LYS A 27 21.37 -14.29 0.23
CA LYS A 27 21.99 -13.05 -0.25
C LYS A 27 21.13 -12.31 -1.26
N MET A 28 20.26 -13.02 -1.94
CA MET A 28 19.37 -12.46 -2.96
C MET A 28 18.08 -13.27 -3.01
N MET A 29 16.96 -12.60 -3.25
CA MET A 29 15.66 -13.24 -3.41
C MET A 29 14.76 -12.43 -4.36
N LEU A 30 14.01 -13.12 -5.19
CA LEU A 30 12.92 -12.54 -5.98
C LEU A 30 11.63 -12.60 -5.13
N ALA A 31 10.95 -11.48 -5.00
CA ALA A 31 9.72 -11.39 -4.23
C ALA A 31 8.74 -10.40 -4.87
N GLY A 32 7.47 -10.64 -4.68
CA GLY A 32 6.42 -9.80 -5.20
C GLY A 32 5.08 -10.51 -5.25
N GLY A 33 4.23 -10.11 -6.18
CA GLY A 33 2.90 -10.69 -6.36
C GLY A 33 2.43 -10.58 -7.80
N ALA A 34 1.50 -11.44 -8.15
CA ALA A 34 0.81 -11.46 -9.43
C ALA A 34 -0.65 -11.82 -9.22
N GLU A 35 -1.53 -11.17 -9.95
CA GLU A 35 -2.96 -11.42 -9.91
C GLU A 35 -3.54 -11.30 -11.32
N GLU A 36 -4.41 -12.23 -11.67
CA GLU A 36 -5.17 -12.23 -12.92
C GLU A 36 -6.63 -11.91 -12.60
N LEU A 37 -7.21 -10.92 -13.27
CA LEU A 37 -8.63 -10.62 -13.10
C LEU A 37 -9.49 -11.76 -13.66
N CYS A 38 -10.24 -12.41 -12.79
CA CYS A 38 -11.13 -13.47 -13.17
C CYS A 38 -12.57 -13.27 -12.63
N PRO A 39 -13.59 -13.87 -13.27
CA PRO A 39 -14.98 -13.75 -12.81
C PRO A 39 -15.22 -14.25 -11.40
N THR A 40 -14.43 -15.24 -10.93
CA THR A 40 -14.57 -15.80 -9.59
C THR A 40 -14.17 -14.78 -8.52
N GLU A 41 -13.10 -14.03 -8.72
CA GLU A 41 -12.70 -12.95 -7.81
C GLU A 41 -13.75 -11.85 -7.77
N ALA A 42 -14.22 -11.40 -8.94
CA ALA A 42 -15.27 -10.40 -9.01
C ALA A 42 -16.52 -10.86 -8.25
N MET A 43 -16.93 -12.11 -8.41
CA MET A 43 -18.08 -12.70 -7.71
C MET A 43 -17.88 -12.74 -6.19
N VAL A 44 -16.67 -13.06 -5.70
CA VAL A 44 -16.37 -13.10 -4.26
C VAL A 44 -16.54 -11.72 -3.63
N PHE A 45 -15.94 -10.70 -4.22
CA PHE A 45 -16.02 -9.33 -3.67
C PHE A 45 -17.40 -8.70 -3.87
N ASP A 46 -18.10 -9.04 -4.94
CA ASP A 46 -19.50 -8.65 -5.13
C ASP A 46 -20.42 -9.29 -4.06
N ALA A 47 -20.25 -10.56 -3.78
CA ALA A 47 -20.97 -11.26 -2.70
C ALA A 47 -20.69 -10.67 -1.30
N LEU A 48 -19.55 -10.02 -1.11
CA LEU A 48 -19.19 -9.29 0.12
C LEU A 48 -19.70 -7.84 0.11
N TYR A 49 -20.39 -7.40 -0.95
CA TYR A 49 -20.84 -6.02 -1.15
C TYR A 49 -19.68 -5.01 -1.07
N ALA A 50 -18.50 -5.39 -1.57
CA ALA A 50 -17.29 -4.58 -1.48
C ALA A 50 -16.92 -3.89 -2.81
N THR A 51 -17.56 -4.28 -3.92
CA THR A 51 -17.29 -3.72 -5.25
C THR A 51 -18.09 -2.46 -5.53
N SER A 52 -17.51 -1.55 -6.33
CA SER A 52 -18.21 -0.37 -6.84
C SER A 52 -19.32 -0.79 -7.82
N LEU A 53 -20.47 -0.10 -7.75
CA LEU A 53 -21.62 -0.29 -8.64
C LEU A 53 -21.72 0.80 -9.72
N LYS A 54 -20.72 1.68 -9.87
CA LYS A 54 -20.71 2.81 -10.83
C LYS A 54 -20.45 2.37 -12.28
N ASN A 55 -21.14 1.33 -12.76
CA ASN A 55 -20.97 0.80 -14.10
C ASN A 55 -21.35 1.79 -15.22
N ASP A 56 -22.27 2.71 -14.94
CA ASP A 56 -22.67 3.76 -15.89
C ASP A 56 -21.67 4.93 -15.96
N THR A 57 -20.81 5.06 -14.95
CA THR A 57 -19.79 6.11 -14.84
C THR A 57 -18.47 5.56 -14.35
N PRO A 58 -17.87 4.55 -15.06
CA PRO A 58 -16.71 3.80 -14.55
C PRO A 58 -15.46 4.68 -14.32
N HIS A 59 -15.35 5.81 -15.03
CA HIS A 59 -14.25 6.76 -14.88
C HIS A 59 -14.28 7.52 -13.53
N LEU A 60 -15.38 7.44 -12.78
CA LEU A 60 -15.52 8.04 -11.44
C LEU A 60 -15.26 7.06 -10.30
N SER A 61 -14.74 5.87 -10.61
CA SER A 61 -14.41 4.83 -9.61
C SER A 61 -13.12 4.09 -10.04
N PRO A 62 -12.27 3.63 -9.10
CA PRO A 62 -12.41 3.83 -7.66
C PRO A 62 -12.08 5.26 -7.22
N ARG A 63 -12.53 5.63 -6.02
CA ARG A 63 -12.29 6.96 -5.45
C ARG A 63 -11.95 6.89 -3.95
N PRO A 64 -10.75 6.39 -3.62
CA PRO A 64 -10.34 6.23 -2.23
C PRO A 64 -10.48 7.51 -1.41
N TYR A 65 -10.92 7.36 -0.16
CA TYR A 65 -11.14 8.43 0.83
C TYR A 65 -12.22 9.47 0.47
N ASP A 66 -12.81 9.39 -0.71
CA ASP A 66 -13.88 10.31 -1.12
C ASP A 66 -15.21 9.95 -0.46
N SER A 67 -15.99 10.98 -0.08
CA SER A 67 -17.33 10.80 0.51
C SER A 67 -18.33 10.11 -0.40
N GLY A 68 -18.10 10.13 -1.71
CA GLY A 68 -18.93 9.46 -2.73
C GLY A 68 -18.40 8.09 -3.16
N ARG A 69 -17.43 7.50 -2.42
CA ARG A 69 -16.94 6.15 -2.72
C ARG A 69 -18.02 5.10 -2.47
N ASP A 70 -18.00 4.02 -3.21
CA ASP A 70 -19.01 2.97 -3.13
C ASP A 70 -18.43 1.56 -3.21
N GLY A 71 -17.12 1.42 -3.16
CA GLY A 71 -16.43 0.14 -3.18
C GLY A 71 -15.22 0.10 -4.09
N LEU A 72 -14.53 -1.02 -4.04
CA LEU A 72 -13.34 -1.26 -4.84
C LEU A 72 -13.66 -1.58 -6.30
N VAL A 73 -12.68 -1.35 -7.16
CA VAL A 73 -12.66 -1.85 -8.54
C VAL A 73 -11.50 -2.83 -8.63
N ILE A 74 -11.76 -4.08 -9.00
CA ILE A 74 -10.73 -5.10 -9.10
C ILE A 74 -9.88 -4.80 -10.35
N GLY A 75 -8.57 -4.90 -10.19
CA GLY A 75 -7.58 -4.80 -11.26
C GLY A 75 -6.76 -6.08 -11.36
N GLU A 76 -5.88 -6.14 -12.35
CA GLU A 76 -4.90 -7.21 -12.53
C GLU A 76 -3.50 -6.64 -12.70
N GLY A 77 -2.48 -7.44 -12.46
CA GLY A 77 -1.10 -7.04 -12.66
C GLY A 77 -0.09 -7.97 -11.99
N ALA A 78 1.17 -7.65 -12.19
CA ALA A 78 2.27 -8.35 -11.55
C ALA A 78 3.42 -7.39 -11.27
N GLY A 79 4.06 -7.55 -10.12
CA GLY A 79 5.26 -6.84 -9.74
C GLY A 79 6.24 -7.79 -9.03
N ILE A 80 7.49 -7.79 -9.49
CA ILE A 80 8.56 -8.58 -8.87
C ILE A 80 9.73 -7.67 -8.58
N LEU A 81 10.18 -7.68 -7.33
CA LEU A 81 11.38 -6.99 -6.88
C LEU A 81 12.53 -7.99 -6.72
N VAL A 82 13.72 -7.55 -7.07
CA VAL A 82 14.97 -8.25 -6.79
C VAL A 82 15.54 -7.67 -5.49
N LEU A 83 15.42 -8.39 -4.40
CA LEU A 83 16.00 -8.01 -3.12
C LEU A 83 17.39 -8.62 -2.99
N GLU A 84 18.33 -7.84 -2.51
CA GLU A 84 19.72 -8.25 -2.38
C GLU A 84 20.34 -7.61 -1.14
N GLU A 85 21.23 -8.37 -0.49
CA GLU A 85 22.03 -7.86 0.64
C GLU A 85 22.92 -6.71 0.17
N LEU A 86 22.93 -5.61 0.94
CA LEU A 86 23.53 -4.35 0.54
C LEU A 86 25.01 -4.47 0.13
N GLU A 87 25.82 -5.11 0.97
CA GLU A 87 27.26 -5.26 0.69
C GLU A 87 27.53 -6.14 -0.54
N HIS A 88 26.67 -7.14 -0.77
CA HIS A 88 26.73 -7.96 -1.97
C HIS A 88 26.39 -7.15 -3.24
N ALA A 89 25.36 -6.31 -3.18
CA ALA A 89 24.95 -5.43 -4.27
C ALA A 89 26.05 -4.41 -4.60
N LEU A 90 26.62 -3.77 -3.59
CA LEU A 90 27.73 -2.82 -3.73
C LEU A 90 28.98 -3.47 -4.33
N ALA A 91 29.35 -4.69 -3.84
CA ALA A 91 30.54 -5.39 -4.31
C ALA A 91 30.49 -5.76 -5.81
N ARG A 92 29.31 -5.99 -6.38
CA ARG A 92 29.13 -6.26 -7.80
C ARG A 92 28.78 -5.02 -8.65
N GLY A 93 28.68 -3.84 -8.04
CA GLY A 93 28.33 -2.60 -8.73
C GLY A 93 26.88 -2.54 -9.21
N ALA A 94 25.95 -3.13 -8.44
CA ALA A 94 24.52 -3.08 -8.77
C ALA A 94 23.98 -1.65 -8.70
N THR A 95 22.99 -1.35 -9.54
CA THR A 95 22.14 -0.16 -9.33
C THR A 95 21.18 -0.44 -8.19
N ILE A 96 21.28 0.36 -7.13
CA ILE A 96 20.40 0.28 -5.97
C ILE A 96 19.32 1.35 -6.14
N HIS A 97 18.06 0.94 -6.19
CA HIS A 97 16.93 1.84 -6.38
C HIS A 97 16.38 2.36 -5.05
N ALA A 98 16.34 1.52 -4.03
CA ALA A 98 15.95 1.84 -2.66
C ALA A 98 16.46 0.77 -1.69
N GLU A 99 16.31 1.03 -0.41
CA GLU A 99 16.55 0.07 0.68
C GLU A 99 15.25 -0.17 1.43
N ILE A 100 14.90 -1.45 1.68
CA ILE A 100 13.84 -1.82 2.60
C ILE A 100 14.45 -1.81 4.00
N VAL A 101 13.98 -0.91 4.84
CA VAL A 101 14.55 -0.70 6.18
C VAL A 101 13.72 -1.34 7.29
N GLY A 102 12.45 -1.66 7.03
CA GLY A 102 11.59 -2.31 8.02
C GLY A 102 10.38 -2.98 7.41
N PHE A 103 9.86 -3.96 8.14
CA PHE A 103 8.66 -4.71 7.81
C PHE A 103 7.84 -5.00 9.06
N GLY A 104 6.51 -4.83 8.97
CA GLY A 104 5.58 -5.14 10.06
C GLY A 104 4.36 -5.91 9.54
N CYS A 105 3.95 -6.94 10.27
CA CYS A 105 2.80 -7.76 9.94
C CYS A 105 2.07 -8.21 11.20
N ASN A 106 0.74 -8.16 11.17
CA ASN A 106 -0.11 -8.70 12.22
C ASN A 106 -1.44 -9.20 11.65
N SER A 107 -2.39 -9.57 12.52
CA SER A 107 -3.74 -9.98 12.13
C SER A 107 -4.75 -9.52 13.18
N ASP A 108 -5.89 -8.96 12.75
CA ASP A 108 -6.99 -8.59 13.64
C ASP A 108 -7.94 -9.74 13.94
N GLY A 109 -8.01 -10.73 13.05
CA GLY A 109 -8.86 -11.91 13.21
C GLY A 109 -10.37 -11.64 13.18
N ILE A 110 -10.81 -10.46 12.71
CA ILE A 110 -12.22 -10.04 12.75
C ILE A 110 -12.92 -10.35 11.43
N HIS A 111 -12.72 -9.53 10.41
CA HIS A 111 -13.41 -9.69 9.13
C HIS A 111 -12.62 -9.06 7.98
N ALA A 112 -12.55 -9.74 6.84
CA ALA A 112 -11.74 -9.33 5.69
C ALA A 112 -12.05 -7.91 5.16
N THR A 113 -13.30 -7.43 5.28
CA THR A 113 -13.74 -6.12 4.78
C THR A 113 -14.03 -5.11 5.89
N LYS A 114 -13.74 -5.46 7.15
CA LYS A 114 -13.96 -4.59 8.32
C LYS A 114 -12.71 -4.57 9.21
N PRO A 115 -11.61 -3.99 8.71
CA PRO A 115 -10.37 -3.94 9.45
C PRO A 115 -10.48 -3.01 10.66
N GLU A 116 -9.66 -3.27 11.68
CA GLU A 116 -9.58 -2.42 12.87
C GLU A 116 -8.46 -1.40 12.77
N GLN A 117 -8.79 -0.15 13.10
CA GLN A 117 -7.84 0.95 13.18
C GLN A 117 -6.62 0.61 14.05
N ALA A 118 -6.85 0.03 15.24
CA ALA A 118 -5.78 -0.27 16.19
C ALA A 118 -4.78 -1.31 15.63
N THR A 119 -5.29 -2.32 14.93
CA THR A 119 -4.45 -3.37 14.35
C THR A 119 -3.68 -2.86 13.14
N MET A 120 -4.31 -2.03 12.29
CA MET A 120 -3.61 -1.36 11.19
C MET A 120 -2.48 -0.47 11.71
N ARG A 121 -2.75 0.34 12.74
CA ARG A 121 -1.73 1.14 13.41
C ARG A 121 -0.60 0.27 13.95
N GLY A 122 -0.93 -0.85 14.62
CA GLY A 122 0.05 -1.79 15.14
C GLY A 122 0.96 -2.38 14.08
N ALA A 123 0.47 -2.66 12.86
CA ALA A 123 1.33 -3.11 11.76
C ALA A 123 2.34 -2.03 11.33
N MET A 124 1.90 -0.78 11.24
CA MET A 124 2.79 0.36 10.95
C MET A 124 3.83 0.58 12.06
N GLU A 125 3.42 0.46 13.34
CA GLU A 125 4.33 0.56 14.49
C GLU A 125 5.40 -0.54 14.46
N LEU A 126 5.03 -1.78 14.15
CA LEU A 126 5.97 -2.90 13.99
C LEU A 126 6.99 -2.64 12.87
N ALA A 127 6.56 -2.07 11.75
CA ALA A 127 7.47 -1.71 10.66
C ALA A 127 8.46 -0.62 11.07
N LEU A 128 8.01 0.39 11.82
CA LEU A 128 8.86 1.45 12.38
C LEU A 128 9.84 0.90 13.42
N GLU A 129 9.39 0.01 14.29
CA GLU A 129 10.23 -0.65 15.30
C GLU A 129 11.34 -1.47 14.62
N ASP A 130 10.99 -2.27 13.59
CA ASP A 130 11.97 -3.06 12.83
C ASP A 130 12.97 -2.19 12.08
N ALA A 131 12.54 -1.01 11.60
CA ALA A 131 13.40 0.00 10.97
C ALA A 131 14.25 0.81 11.96
N GLY A 132 13.90 0.81 13.25
CA GLY A 132 14.51 1.70 14.25
C GLY A 132 14.22 3.18 14.00
N LEU A 133 13.05 3.49 13.43
CA LEU A 133 12.65 4.84 13.04
C LEU A 133 11.49 5.36 13.91
N GLU A 134 11.56 6.67 14.21
CA GLU A 134 10.42 7.38 14.78
C GLU A 134 9.37 7.72 13.71
N PRO A 135 8.07 7.80 14.05
CA PRO A 135 7.03 8.17 13.09
C PRO A 135 7.31 9.45 12.30
N SER A 136 7.99 10.42 12.92
CA SER A 136 8.35 11.70 12.29
C SER A 136 9.37 11.58 11.15
N ALA A 137 10.04 10.44 11.00
CA ALA A 137 10.97 10.20 9.90
C ALA A 137 10.25 9.89 8.57
N ILE A 138 8.99 9.42 8.65
CA ILE A 138 8.21 9.08 7.46
C ILE A 138 7.64 10.36 6.84
N GLY A 139 7.90 10.56 5.56
CA GLY A 139 7.47 11.76 4.84
C GLY A 139 6.23 11.57 3.98
N TYR A 140 5.88 10.32 3.65
CA TYR A 140 4.72 9.98 2.83
C TYR A 140 4.24 8.57 3.13
N VAL A 141 2.93 8.36 3.03
CA VAL A 141 2.29 7.04 3.13
C VAL A 141 1.59 6.74 1.80
N ASN A 142 1.95 5.62 1.17
CA ASN A 142 1.10 5.03 0.15
C ASN A 142 0.01 4.23 0.84
N GLY A 143 -1.20 4.76 0.85
CA GLY A 143 -2.32 4.11 1.52
C GLY A 143 -2.86 2.93 0.74
N HIS A 144 -3.34 1.92 1.46
CA HIS A 144 -4.06 0.81 0.84
C HIS A 144 -5.33 1.29 0.12
N GLY A 145 -6.05 2.24 0.70
CA GLY A 145 -7.12 3.03 0.08
C GLY A 145 -7.90 2.33 -1.02
N THR A 146 -8.80 1.43 -0.64
CA THR A 146 -9.54 0.56 -1.58
C THR A 146 -10.83 1.15 -2.09
N ALA A 147 -11.19 2.35 -1.64
CA ALA A 147 -12.49 2.99 -1.83
C ALA A 147 -13.66 2.23 -1.15
N THR A 148 -13.36 1.37 -0.18
CA THR A 148 -14.39 0.76 0.66
C THR A 148 -14.74 1.66 1.84
N ALA A 149 -16.02 1.69 2.23
CA ALA A 149 -16.50 2.63 3.24
C ALA A 149 -15.74 2.51 4.57
N GLN A 150 -15.58 1.30 5.09
CA GLN A 150 -14.96 1.07 6.40
C GLN A 150 -13.42 0.97 6.34
N GLY A 151 -12.89 0.41 5.25
CA GLY A 151 -11.44 0.25 5.07
C GLY A 151 -10.71 1.59 5.05
N ASP A 152 -11.19 2.51 4.23
CA ASP A 152 -10.56 3.84 4.08
C ASP A 152 -10.64 4.67 5.38
N VAL A 153 -11.75 4.57 6.12
CA VAL A 153 -11.90 5.23 7.43
C VAL A 153 -10.91 4.65 8.44
N ALA A 154 -10.88 3.33 8.60
CA ALA A 154 -9.99 2.67 9.57
C ALA A 154 -8.52 2.97 9.30
N GLU A 155 -8.10 2.88 8.03
CA GLU A 155 -6.73 3.16 7.62
C GLU A 155 -6.34 4.62 7.84
N SER A 156 -7.17 5.56 7.40
CA SER A 156 -6.87 6.99 7.55
C SER A 156 -6.81 7.43 9.01
N LEU A 157 -7.68 6.88 9.87
CA LEU A 157 -7.64 7.11 11.32
C LEU A 157 -6.39 6.49 11.95
N ALA A 158 -5.99 5.27 11.54
CA ALA A 158 -4.75 4.65 11.99
C ALA A 158 -3.54 5.52 11.62
N THR A 159 -3.47 5.94 10.35
CA THR A 159 -2.39 6.78 9.81
C THR A 159 -2.30 8.12 10.53
N SER A 160 -3.43 8.84 10.67
CA SER A 160 -3.43 10.15 11.35
C SER A 160 -3.08 10.05 12.83
N SER A 161 -3.51 8.97 13.50
CA SER A 161 -3.18 8.74 14.92
C SER A 161 -1.72 8.42 15.17
N LEU A 162 -1.01 7.87 14.18
CA LEU A 162 0.41 7.53 14.30
C LEU A 162 1.33 8.66 13.82
N PHE A 163 1.04 9.22 12.66
CA PHE A 163 1.92 10.20 11.98
C PHE A 163 1.46 11.65 12.15
N GLY A 164 0.26 11.85 12.69
CA GLY A 164 -0.34 13.18 12.85
C GLY A 164 -1.13 13.66 11.64
N PRO A 165 -1.83 14.81 11.81
CA PRO A 165 -2.90 15.25 10.90
C PRO A 165 -2.40 15.86 9.58
N ARG A 166 -1.10 15.92 9.32
CA ARG A 166 -0.53 16.49 8.09
C ARG A 166 0.34 15.50 7.33
N MET A 167 0.21 14.20 7.63
CA MET A 167 0.93 13.17 6.88
C MET A 167 0.42 13.15 5.43
N PRO A 168 1.31 13.36 4.44
CA PRO A 168 0.96 13.21 3.04
C PRO A 168 0.58 11.76 2.72
N ILE A 169 -0.60 11.57 2.10
CA ILE A 169 -1.12 10.25 1.74
C ILE A 169 -1.79 10.28 0.38
N SER A 170 -1.62 9.22 -0.39
CA SER A 170 -2.46 8.94 -1.56
C SER A 170 -2.64 7.44 -1.76
N SER A 171 -3.66 7.05 -2.52
CA SER A 171 -3.86 5.67 -2.96
C SER A 171 -3.69 5.55 -4.47
N GLN A 172 -2.72 4.77 -4.88
CA GLN A 172 -2.43 4.49 -6.28
C GLN A 172 -3.52 3.62 -6.94
N LYS A 173 -4.32 2.90 -6.13
CA LYS A 173 -5.46 2.10 -6.62
C LYS A 173 -6.50 2.93 -7.36
N SER A 174 -6.52 4.23 -7.15
CA SER A 174 -7.36 5.15 -7.92
C SER A 174 -7.06 5.15 -9.42
N PHE A 175 -5.87 4.72 -9.85
CA PHE A 175 -5.44 4.67 -11.25
C PHE A 175 -5.56 3.28 -11.88
N PHE A 176 -5.25 2.22 -11.15
CA PHE A 176 -5.19 0.86 -11.72
C PHE A 176 -6.11 -0.15 -11.02
N GLY A 177 -6.93 0.30 -10.07
CA GLY A 177 -7.80 -0.58 -9.31
C GLY A 177 -7.05 -1.35 -8.21
N HIS A 178 -7.75 -2.29 -7.61
CA HIS A 178 -7.19 -3.17 -6.58
C HIS A 178 -6.73 -4.48 -7.20
N THR A 179 -5.42 -4.63 -7.37
CA THR A 179 -4.79 -5.82 -7.97
C THR A 179 -4.53 -6.94 -6.95
N LEU A 180 -5.30 -6.96 -5.85
CA LEU A 180 -5.30 -8.00 -4.82
C LEU A 180 -3.89 -8.43 -4.39
N GLY A 181 -3.50 -9.69 -4.66
CA GLY A 181 -2.19 -10.20 -4.26
C GLY A 181 -0.99 -9.52 -4.91
N ALA A 182 -1.18 -8.82 -6.02
CA ALA A 182 -0.10 -8.05 -6.68
C ALA A 182 0.05 -6.62 -6.14
N CYS A 183 -0.97 -6.07 -5.44
CA CYS A 183 -1.02 -4.64 -5.15
C CYS A 183 0.20 -4.16 -4.35
N GLY A 184 0.58 -4.84 -3.27
CA GLY A 184 1.72 -4.43 -2.46
C GLY A 184 3.06 -4.41 -3.22
N ALA A 185 3.24 -5.29 -4.19
CA ALA A 185 4.44 -5.30 -5.02
C ALA A 185 4.47 -4.15 -6.02
N LEU A 186 3.35 -3.88 -6.70
CA LEU A 186 3.21 -2.76 -7.62
C LEU A 186 3.35 -1.41 -6.89
N GLU A 187 2.68 -1.28 -5.76
CA GLU A 187 2.72 -0.07 -4.93
C GLU A 187 4.11 0.18 -4.35
N SER A 188 4.83 -0.87 -3.94
CA SER A 188 6.23 -0.74 -3.53
C SER A 188 7.11 -0.22 -4.68
N TRP A 189 6.97 -0.78 -5.87
CA TRP A 189 7.72 -0.31 -7.04
C TRP A 189 7.39 1.15 -7.37
N PHE A 190 6.11 1.51 -7.46
CA PHE A 190 5.73 2.89 -7.73
C PHE A 190 6.18 3.85 -6.63
N SER A 191 6.17 3.42 -5.36
CA SER A 191 6.69 4.24 -4.26
C SER A 191 8.19 4.51 -4.40
N ILE A 192 8.97 3.52 -4.85
CA ILE A 192 10.39 3.69 -5.17
C ILE A 192 10.58 4.69 -6.32
N GLU A 193 9.78 4.59 -7.38
CA GLU A 193 9.85 5.53 -8.52
C GLU A 193 9.46 6.95 -8.11
N MET A 194 8.45 7.10 -7.24
CA MET A 194 8.07 8.41 -6.70
C MET A 194 9.18 9.03 -5.84
N MET A 195 9.84 8.24 -5.00
CA MET A 195 11.01 8.70 -4.22
C MET A 195 12.15 9.15 -5.14
N ASN A 196 12.49 8.33 -6.15
CA ASN A 196 13.61 8.60 -7.04
C ASN A 196 13.37 9.79 -7.98
N SER A 197 12.12 10.14 -8.25
CA SER A 197 11.72 11.28 -9.09
C SER A 197 11.32 12.53 -8.29
N ASP A 198 11.26 12.45 -6.95
CA ASP A 198 10.71 13.47 -6.06
C ASP A 198 9.28 13.91 -6.46
N SER A 199 8.51 13.03 -7.13
CA SER A 199 7.21 13.33 -7.71
C SER A 199 6.17 12.31 -7.28
N TYR A 200 5.24 12.74 -6.44
CA TYR A 200 4.25 11.87 -5.80
C TYR A 200 2.88 12.00 -6.46
N VAL A 201 2.30 10.84 -6.78
CA VAL A 201 0.99 10.77 -7.42
C VAL A 201 -0.13 11.09 -6.43
N TYR A 202 -1.15 11.76 -6.92
CA TYR A 202 -2.36 12.06 -6.16
C TYR A 202 -3.38 10.90 -6.19
N THR A 203 -4.39 10.95 -5.33
CA THR A 203 -5.54 10.05 -5.42
C THR A 203 -6.51 10.60 -6.46
N LEU A 204 -6.68 9.86 -7.56
CA LEU A 204 -7.63 10.20 -8.63
C LEU A 204 -9.07 10.09 -8.09
N ASN A 205 -9.98 10.94 -8.59
CA ASN A 205 -11.38 11.01 -8.17
C ASN A 205 -11.61 11.42 -6.69
N LEU A 206 -10.62 11.90 -5.99
CA LEU A 206 -10.78 12.43 -4.63
C LEU A 206 -11.17 13.93 -4.70
N ASP A 207 -12.45 14.19 -4.80
CA ASP A 207 -13.00 15.55 -4.84
C ASP A 207 -13.33 16.07 -3.43
N ASN A 208 -13.99 15.23 -2.63
CA ASN A 208 -14.48 15.57 -1.30
C ASN A 208 -14.05 14.49 -0.30
N VAL A 209 -13.05 14.78 0.52
CA VAL A 209 -12.61 13.86 1.57
C VAL A 209 -13.81 13.55 2.50
N ASP A 210 -14.00 12.26 2.78
CA ASP A 210 -15.03 11.82 3.70
C ASP A 210 -14.74 12.36 5.12
N PRO A 211 -15.69 13.07 5.76
CA PRO A 211 -15.49 13.61 7.11
C PRO A 211 -15.27 12.55 8.19
N GLU A 212 -15.59 11.28 7.94
CA GLU A 212 -15.27 10.16 8.84
C GLU A 212 -13.82 9.70 8.72
N CYS A 213 -13.14 10.04 7.64
CA CYS A 213 -11.73 9.74 7.45
C CYS A 213 -10.85 10.61 8.37
N GLY A 214 -9.67 10.08 8.73
CA GLY A 214 -8.68 10.79 9.56
C GLY A 214 -8.22 12.09 8.90
N GLU A 215 -7.88 13.07 9.72
CA GLU A 215 -7.31 14.33 9.23
C GLU A 215 -5.88 14.07 8.73
N LEU A 216 -5.67 14.19 7.42
CA LEU A 216 -4.40 13.94 6.72
C LEU A 216 -4.22 14.94 5.57
N ASP A 217 -3.00 15.04 5.05
CA ASP A 217 -2.73 15.78 3.81
C ASP A 217 -2.95 14.86 2.60
N TYR A 218 -4.19 14.68 2.21
CA TYR A 218 -4.56 13.88 1.04
C TYR A 218 -4.07 14.53 -0.25
N LEU A 219 -3.17 13.88 -0.96
CA LEU A 219 -2.73 14.32 -2.28
C LEU A 219 -3.86 14.19 -3.28
N ARG A 220 -4.21 15.28 -3.97
CA ARG A 220 -5.32 15.32 -4.94
C ARG A 220 -5.08 16.35 -6.04
N GLY A 221 -5.68 16.10 -7.20
CA GLY A 221 -5.69 17.03 -8.33
C GLY A 221 -4.48 16.93 -9.25
N GLU A 222 -3.27 16.95 -8.72
CA GLU A 222 -2.03 16.92 -9.51
C GLU A 222 -0.88 16.26 -8.76
N PHE A 223 0.18 15.90 -9.50
CA PHE A 223 1.42 15.40 -8.91
C PHE A 223 2.04 16.46 -8.00
N ARG A 224 2.52 16.03 -6.84
CA ARG A 224 3.19 16.90 -5.87
C ARG A 224 4.68 16.63 -5.84
N GLN A 225 5.47 17.71 -5.96
CA GLN A 225 6.92 17.63 -5.79
C GLN A 225 7.25 17.61 -4.29
N MET A 226 7.86 16.52 -3.84
CA MET A 226 8.30 16.33 -2.44
C MET A 226 9.54 15.46 -2.47
N SER A 227 10.45 15.68 -1.53
CA SER A 227 11.66 14.86 -1.36
C SER A 227 11.64 14.24 0.04
N HIS A 228 11.65 12.92 0.11
CA HIS A 228 11.57 12.19 1.38
C HIS A 228 12.59 11.07 1.41
N GLN A 229 13.25 10.93 2.56
CA GLN A 229 14.21 9.84 2.79
C GLN A 229 13.50 8.51 3.06
N TYR A 230 12.37 8.56 3.76
CA TYR A 230 11.59 7.37 4.12
C TYR A 230 10.13 7.55 3.74
N VAL A 231 9.56 6.51 3.17
CA VAL A 231 8.13 6.39 2.87
C VAL A 231 7.62 5.07 3.42
N MET A 232 6.32 5.00 3.68
CA MET A 232 5.65 3.77 4.09
C MET A 232 4.68 3.32 3.00
N ASN A 233 4.68 2.00 2.73
CA ASN A 233 3.77 1.35 1.78
C ASN A 233 3.12 0.15 2.45
#